data_2cfd356c644a00385aae217c0acf5b42
#
_entry.id   2cfd356c644a00385aae217c0acf5b42
#
_cell.length_a   1.000
_cell.length_b   1.000
_cell.length_c   1.000
_cell.angle_alpha   90.00
_cell.angle_beta   90.00
_cell.angle_gamma   90.00
#
_symmetry.space_group_name_H-M   'P 1'
#
loop_
_entity.id
_entity.type
_entity.pdbx_description
1 polymer ?
#
loop_
_entity_poly.entity_id
_entity_poly.type
_entity_poly.pdbx_seq_one_letter_code
_entity_poly.pdbx_strand_id
1 'polypeptide(L)'
;DFASNNLSSAVNDLGTLFGAALGSEGLGSLISNTSRLPETLMAILAFSLTDIFDTIGTLIGTGEKVGIVATSGENHESAKLDKALYSDLVATSIGAIAGTSNVTTYVESAAGIGAGGRTGLTALVVAICFALSSFFSPLLAIVPTAATAPILIIVGIMMLSNLKNIPWDDMSEAVPAFFTSIF
;
A
#
# COMPACT_ATOMS: atom_id res chain seq x y z
N ASP A 1 15.50 28.79 -9.88
CA ASP A 1 16.09 27.95 -8.80
C ASP A 1 15.09 27.04 -8.06
N PHE A 2 13.93 26.83 -8.67
CA PHE A 2 12.87 25.97 -8.07
C PHE A 2 13.26 24.48 -8.04
N ALA A 3 14.02 24.02 -9.02
CA ALA A 3 14.36 22.60 -9.15
C ALA A 3 15.59 22.18 -8.32
N SER A 4 16.59 23.06 -8.15
CA SER A 4 17.82 22.72 -7.44
C SER A 4 17.64 22.60 -5.93
N ASN A 5 16.82 23.46 -5.34
CA ASN A 5 16.58 23.42 -3.90
C ASN A 5 15.72 22.22 -3.47
N ASN A 6 14.79 21.77 -4.30
CA ASN A 6 13.93 20.63 -3.96
C ASN A 6 14.64 19.28 -4.09
N LEU A 7 15.53 19.11 -5.06
CA LEU A 7 16.23 17.84 -5.22
C LEU A 7 17.34 17.68 -4.17
N SER A 8 18.09 18.75 -3.86
CA SER A 8 19.15 18.68 -2.84
C SER A 8 18.55 18.55 -1.43
N SER A 9 17.42 19.20 -1.12
CA SER A 9 16.72 18.99 0.14
C SER A 9 16.18 17.57 0.25
N ALA A 10 15.54 17.05 -0.80
CA ALA A 10 15.02 15.68 -0.81
C ALA A 10 16.12 14.62 -0.62
N VAL A 11 17.27 14.80 -1.26
CA VAL A 11 18.43 13.89 -1.08
C VAL A 11 19.00 14.00 0.33
N ASN A 12 19.04 15.21 0.90
CA ASN A 12 19.53 15.42 2.26
C ASN A 12 18.55 14.84 3.29
N ASP A 13 17.25 15.03 3.09
CA ASP A 13 16.19 14.46 3.93
C ASP A 13 16.21 12.93 3.88
N LEU A 14 16.43 12.35 2.71
CA LEU A 14 16.58 10.90 2.53
C LEU A 14 17.83 10.39 3.30
N GLY A 15 18.92 11.15 3.28
CA GLY A 15 20.13 10.83 4.05
C GLY A 15 19.92 10.89 5.56
N THR A 16 19.08 11.80 6.06
CA THR A 16 18.76 11.93 7.48
C THR A 16 17.74 10.90 7.95
N LEU A 17 16.80 10.51 7.08
CA LEU A 17 15.76 9.53 7.39
C LEU A 17 16.26 8.09 7.24
N PHE A 18 17.28 7.85 6.41
CA PHE A 18 17.82 6.52 6.20
C PHE A 18 18.36 5.92 7.49
N GLY A 19 17.78 4.82 7.93
CA GLY A 19 18.14 4.15 9.17
C GLY A 19 17.67 4.85 10.45
N ALA A 20 16.97 5.99 10.38
CA ALA A 20 16.46 6.72 11.54
C ALA A 20 15.55 5.85 12.42
N ALA A 21 14.77 4.96 11.80
CA ALA A 21 13.93 4.01 12.52
C ALA A 21 14.71 3.06 13.44
N LEU A 22 15.96 2.73 13.10
CA LEU A 22 16.85 1.88 13.90
C LEU A 22 17.72 2.68 14.87
N GLY A 23 17.72 3.99 14.76
CA GLY A 23 18.49 4.90 15.60
C GLY A 23 17.95 5.06 17.02
N SER A 24 18.65 5.84 17.82
CA SER A 24 18.29 6.14 19.20
C SER A 24 16.96 6.90 19.35
N GLU A 25 16.56 7.65 18.32
CA GLU A 25 15.27 8.36 18.26
C GLU A 25 14.12 7.51 17.71
N GLY A 26 14.43 6.39 17.03
CA GLY A 26 13.46 5.40 16.57
C GLY A 26 13.15 4.34 17.62
N LEU A 27 13.49 3.08 17.32
CA LEU A 27 13.26 1.96 18.23
C LEU A 27 13.95 2.13 19.60
N GLY A 28 15.10 2.81 19.64
CA GLY A 28 15.80 3.11 20.88
C GLY A 28 14.99 3.98 21.85
N SER A 29 14.26 4.97 21.33
CA SER A 29 13.41 5.85 22.15
C SER A 29 12.20 5.13 22.73
N LEU A 30 11.68 4.13 22.03
CA LEU A 30 10.56 3.29 22.49
C LEU A 30 10.93 2.46 23.71
N ILE A 31 12.15 1.92 23.72
CA ILE A 31 12.64 1.08 24.82
C ILE A 31 13.03 1.92 26.04
N SER A 32 13.55 3.14 25.81
CA SER A 32 14.01 4.02 26.89
C SER A 32 12.86 4.71 27.63
N ASN A 33 11.70 4.87 27.02
CA ASN A 33 10.56 5.63 27.56
C ASN A 33 9.40 4.71 27.97
N THR A 34 9.60 3.96 29.06
CA THR A 34 8.66 2.92 29.53
C THR A 34 7.25 3.44 29.81
N SER A 35 7.09 4.73 30.13
CA SER A 35 5.77 5.33 30.38
C SER A 35 4.89 5.45 29.13
N ARG A 36 5.49 5.53 27.93
CA ARG A 36 4.77 5.60 26.64
C ARG A 36 4.64 4.25 25.93
N LEU A 37 5.23 3.20 26.49
CA LEU A 37 5.20 1.86 25.89
C LEU A 37 3.78 1.36 25.57
N PRO A 38 2.77 1.47 26.46
CA PRO A 38 1.43 0.99 26.17
C PRO A 38 0.77 1.74 25.01
N GLU A 39 0.90 3.06 24.96
CA GLU A 39 0.34 3.89 23.89
C GLU A 39 0.99 3.55 22.53
N THR A 40 2.30 3.37 22.54
CA THR A 40 3.05 3.03 21.33
C THR A 40 2.72 1.62 20.84
N LEU A 41 2.60 0.63 21.74
CA LEU A 41 2.20 -0.72 21.38
C LEU A 41 0.78 -0.74 20.79
N MET A 42 -0.15 0.02 21.36
CA MET A 42 -1.50 0.16 20.82
C MET A 42 -1.50 0.82 19.44
N ALA A 43 -0.68 1.85 19.23
CA ALA A 43 -0.53 2.48 17.93
C ALA A 43 0.07 1.52 16.90
N ILE A 44 1.13 0.79 17.23
CA ILE A 44 1.74 -0.21 16.35
C ILE A 44 0.71 -1.28 15.98
N LEU A 45 -0.04 -1.79 16.94
CA LEU A 45 -1.07 -2.80 16.72
C LEU A 45 -2.18 -2.26 15.79
N ALA A 46 -2.67 -1.04 16.04
CA ALA A 46 -3.71 -0.43 15.22
C ALA A 46 -3.23 -0.21 13.78
N PHE A 47 -2.03 0.36 13.58
CA PHE A 47 -1.47 0.57 12.24
C PHE A 47 -1.19 -0.76 11.53
N SER A 48 -0.64 -1.76 12.23
CA SER A 48 -0.37 -3.08 11.64
C SER A 48 -1.66 -3.79 11.21
N LEU A 49 -2.72 -3.73 12.02
CA LEU A 49 -4.01 -4.30 11.63
C LEU A 49 -4.60 -3.60 10.41
N THR A 50 -4.55 -2.27 10.38
CA THR A 50 -5.04 -1.51 9.23
C THR A 50 -4.26 -1.87 7.96
N ASP A 51 -2.93 -1.94 8.03
CA ASP A 51 -2.06 -2.29 6.93
C ASP A 51 -2.30 -3.71 6.40
N ILE A 52 -2.46 -4.68 7.32
CA ILE A 52 -2.78 -6.08 6.97
C ILE A 52 -4.11 -6.16 6.23
N PHE A 53 -5.16 -5.51 6.73
CA PHE A 53 -6.48 -5.55 6.09
C PHE A 53 -6.48 -4.85 4.73
N ASP A 54 -5.78 -3.72 4.59
CA ASP A 54 -5.64 -3.00 3.34
C ASP A 54 -4.87 -3.84 2.29
N THR A 55 -3.74 -4.40 2.68
CA THR A 55 -2.92 -5.27 1.82
C THR A 55 -3.69 -6.51 1.38
N ILE A 56 -4.35 -7.23 2.30
CA ILE A 56 -5.12 -8.43 1.96
C ILE A 56 -6.29 -8.05 1.04
N GLY A 57 -7.04 -6.99 1.36
CA GLY A 57 -8.15 -6.52 0.54
C GLY A 57 -7.72 -6.16 -0.88
N THR A 58 -6.62 -5.43 -1.01
CA THR A 58 -6.06 -5.04 -2.30
C THR A 58 -5.50 -6.22 -3.09
N LEU A 59 -4.80 -7.15 -2.43
CA LEU A 59 -4.27 -8.36 -3.07
C LEU A 59 -5.39 -9.29 -3.54
N ILE A 60 -6.46 -9.44 -2.78
CA ILE A 60 -7.63 -10.22 -3.22
C ILE A 60 -8.29 -9.52 -4.41
N GLY A 61 -8.58 -8.22 -4.30
CA GLY A 61 -9.27 -7.46 -5.35
C GLY A 61 -8.49 -7.35 -6.67
N THR A 62 -7.17 -7.28 -6.62
CA THR A 62 -6.30 -7.24 -7.80
C THR A 62 -5.90 -8.64 -8.27
N GLY A 63 -5.68 -9.56 -7.34
CA GLY A 63 -5.19 -10.91 -7.56
C GLY A 63 -6.19 -11.79 -8.30
N GLU A 64 -7.49 -11.60 -8.07
CA GLU A 64 -8.56 -12.27 -8.81
C GLU A 64 -8.44 -12.01 -10.33
N LYS A 65 -8.12 -10.77 -10.72
CA LYS A 65 -7.96 -10.39 -12.14
C LYS A 65 -6.73 -10.97 -12.81
N VAL A 66 -5.71 -11.31 -12.02
CA VAL A 66 -4.43 -11.88 -12.51
C VAL A 66 -4.41 -13.41 -12.38
N GLY A 67 -5.40 -14.00 -11.69
CA GLY A 67 -5.44 -15.44 -11.40
C GLY A 67 -4.41 -15.84 -10.32
N ILE A 68 -4.10 -14.93 -9.39
CA ILE A 68 -3.31 -15.21 -8.19
C ILE A 68 -4.22 -15.73 -7.08
N VAL A 69 -5.47 -15.30 -7.09
CA VAL A 69 -6.54 -15.76 -6.20
C VAL A 69 -7.63 -16.33 -7.09
N ALA A 70 -7.94 -17.62 -7.00
CA ALA A 70 -9.12 -18.18 -7.67
C ALA A 70 -10.27 -18.29 -6.70
N THR A 71 -11.44 -18.07 -7.22
CA THR A 71 -12.69 -18.02 -6.49
C THR A 71 -13.23 -19.42 -6.12
N SER A 72 -12.58 -20.51 -6.54
CA SER A 72 -13.04 -21.88 -6.21
C SER A 72 -12.00 -22.96 -6.49
N GLY A 73 -11.55 -23.60 -5.42
CA GLY A 73 -10.99 -24.97 -5.41
C GLY A 73 -9.47 -25.08 -5.54
N GLU A 74 -8.90 -25.58 -4.47
CA GLU A 74 -7.63 -26.30 -4.34
C GLU A 74 -6.32 -25.52 -4.01
N ASN A 75 -5.55 -26.18 -3.17
CA ASN A 75 -4.34 -25.82 -2.42
C ASN A 75 -3.16 -25.10 -3.12
N HIS A 76 -3.27 -24.81 -4.40
CA HIS A 76 -2.22 -24.09 -5.15
C HIS A 76 -2.33 -22.56 -5.05
N GLU A 77 -3.43 -22.04 -4.56
CA GLU A 77 -3.73 -20.61 -4.59
C GLU A 77 -3.31 -19.87 -3.33
N SER A 78 -3.41 -20.54 -2.20
CA SER A 78 -2.85 -20.02 -0.94
C SER A 78 -1.35 -19.74 -1.08
N ALA A 79 -0.61 -20.63 -1.76
CA ALA A 79 0.83 -20.47 -1.97
C ALA A 79 1.23 -19.26 -2.82
N LYS A 80 0.38 -18.79 -3.72
CA LYS A 80 0.64 -17.60 -4.53
C LYS A 80 0.32 -16.32 -3.75
N LEU A 81 -0.78 -16.32 -2.98
CA LEU A 81 -1.13 -15.23 -2.10
C LEU A 81 -0.07 -15.06 -1.00
N ASP A 82 0.38 -16.16 -0.39
CA ASP A 82 1.45 -16.15 0.60
C ASP A 82 2.72 -15.50 0.05
N LYS A 83 3.13 -15.84 -1.19
CA LYS A 83 4.30 -15.22 -1.82
C LYS A 83 4.11 -13.72 -2.05
N ALA A 84 2.91 -13.28 -2.41
CA ALA A 84 2.61 -11.87 -2.58
C ALA A 84 2.68 -11.13 -1.24
N LEU A 85 2.10 -11.69 -0.18
CA LEU A 85 2.20 -11.16 1.18
C LEU A 85 3.64 -11.08 1.69
N TYR A 86 4.44 -12.14 1.46
CA TYR A 86 5.87 -12.10 1.82
C TYR A 86 6.63 -11.02 1.06
N SER A 87 6.32 -10.81 -0.22
CA SER A 87 6.94 -9.73 -1.01
C SER A 87 6.61 -8.35 -0.46
N ASP A 88 5.37 -8.15 -0.05
CA ASP A 88 4.87 -6.92 0.57
C ASP A 88 5.56 -6.65 1.92
N LEU A 89 5.65 -7.66 2.77
CA LEU A 89 6.35 -7.60 4.06
C LEU A 89 7.84 -7.22 3.90
N VAL A 90 8.52 -7.82 2.92
CA VAL A 90 9.93 -7.50 2.63
C VAL A 90 10.06 -6.07 2.12
N ALA A 91 9.17 -5.63 1.22
CA ALA A 91 9.18 -4.28 0.68
C ALA A 91 8.92 -3.24 1.79
N THR A 92 7.96 -3.47 2.66
CA THR A 92 7.67 -2.60 3.82
C THR A 92 8.84 -2.53 4.79
N SER A 93 9.50 -3.67 5.06
CA SER A 93 10.68 -3.71 5.92
C SER A 93 11.85 -2.91 5.33
N ILE A 94 12.10 -3.03 4.03
CA ILE A 94 13.11 -2.23 3.33
C ILE A 94 12.72 -0.74 3.33
N GLY A 95 11.45 -0.42 3.10
CA GLY A 95 10.92 0.93 3.17
C GLY A 95 11.14 1.58 4.54
N ALA A 96 10.89 0.85 5.62
CA ALA A 96 11.10 1.31 6.98
C ALA A 96 12.58 1.64 7.25
N ILE A 97 13.53 0.82 6.75
CA ILE A 97 14.97 1.10 6.85
C ILE A 97 15.34 2.32 6.00
N ALA A 98 14.73 2.47 4.82
CA ALA A 98 14.95 3.61 3.95
C ALA A 98 14.33 4.92 4.48
N GLY A 99 13.52 4.85 5.56
CA GLY A 99 12.85 6.01 6.15
C GLY A 99 11.59 6.45 5.41
N THR A 100 10.99 5.56 4.61
CA THR A 100 9.70 5.81 3.97
C THR A 100 8.55 5.34 4.86
N SER A 101 7.32 5.76 4.54
CA SER A 101 6.12 5.15 5.12
C SER A 101 6.01 3.68 4.71
N ASN A 102 5.01 2.97 5.25
CA ASN A 102 4.72 1.60 4.82
C ASN A 102 4.56 1.53 3.30
N VAL A 103 5.01 0.41 2.73
CA VAL A 103 4.87 0.11 1.32
C VAL A 103 3.71 -0.87 1.19
N THR A 104 2.61 -0.44 0.60
CA THR A 104 1.42 -1.28 0.38
C THR A 104 1.12 -1.42 -1.10
N THR A 105 0.41 -2.48 -1.45
CA THR A 105 -0.04 -2.70 -2.83
C THR A 105 -1.14 -1.71 -3.18
N TYR A 106 -0.95 -0.91 -4.23
CA TYR A 106 -1.93 0.09 -4.67
C TYR A 106 -3.06 -0.52 -5.48
N VAL A 107 -4.27 -0.06 -5.21
CA VAL A 107 -5.50 -0.45 -5.92
C VAL A 107 -5.44 -0.07 -7.39
N GLU A 108 -4.75 1.02 -7.72
CA GLU A 108 -4.50 1.51 -9.08
C GLU A 108 -3.79 0.48 -9.95
N SER A 109 -3.10 -0.48 -9.35
CA SER A 109 -2.53 -1.65 -10.05
C SER A 109 -3.59 -2.42 -10.84
N ALA A 110 -4.86 -2.39 -10.40
CA ALA A 110 -5.98 -2.98 -11.12
C ALA A 110 -6.17 -2.39 -12.53
N ALA A 111 -5.86 -1.11 -12.71
CA ALA A 111 -5.91 -0.46 -14.02
C ALA A 111 -4.79 -0.97 -14.94
N GLY A 112 -3.56 -1.12 -14.42
CA GLY A 112 -2.44 -1.70 -15.15
C GLY A 112 -2.69 -3.16 -15.56
N ILE A 113 -3.29 -3.94 -14.67
CA ILE A 113 -3.72 -5.32 -14.93
C ILE A 113 -4.81 -5.35 -16.00
N GLY A 114 -5.78 -4.45 -15.93
CA GLY A 114 -6.84 -4.30 -16.94
C GLY A 114 -6.31 -3.94 -18.32
N ALA A 115 -5.20 -3.19 -18.39
CA ALA A 115 -4.48 -2.87 -19.63
C ALA A 115 -3.62 -4.04 -20.16
N GLY A 116 -3.55 -5.17 -19.45
CA GLY A 116 -2.82 -6.38 -19.85
C GLY A 116 -1.47 -6.60 -19.17
N GLY A 117 -1.10 -5.77 -18.18
CA GLY A 117 0.10 -5.93 -17.37
C GLY A 117 -0.03 -7.10 -16.39
N ARG A 118 0.68 -8.22 -16.65
CA ARG A 118 0.58 -9.45 -15.84
C ARG A 118 1.92 -10.04 -15.42
N THR A 119 3.00 -9.31 -15.62
CA THR A 119 4.36 -9.80 -15.35
C THR A 119 5.13 -8.86 -14.46
N GLY A 120 6.17 -9.35 -13.80
CA GLY A 120 7.08 -8.53 -13.00
C GLY A 120 7.75 -7.42 -13.79
N LEU A 121 7.83 -7.54 -15.13
CA LEU A 121 8.32 -6.46 -15.98
C LEU A 121 7.45 -5.21 -15.89
N THR A 122 6.13 -5.37 -15.78
CA THR A 122 5.21 -4.24 -15.58
C THR A 122 5.53 -3.50 -14.29
N ALA A 123 5.75 -4.23 -13.20
CA ALA A 123 6.15 -3.64 -11.91
C ALA A 123 7.49 -2.91 -11.99
N LEU A 124 8.47 -3.48 -12.71
CA LEU A 124 9.77 -2.84 -12.92
C LEU A 124 9.63 -1.52 -13.70
N VAL A 125 8.83 -1.51 -14.77
CA VAL A 125 8.58 -0.28 -15.56
C VAL A 125 7.90 0.78 -14.70
N VAL A 126 6.91 0.39 -13.89
CA VAL A 126 6.24 1.31 -12.94
C VAL A 126 7.24 1.87 -11.94
N ALA A 127 8.11 1.04 -11.38
CA ALA A 127 9.16 1.50 -10.45
C ALA A 127 10.11 2.52 -11.10
N ILE A 128 10.52 2.29 -12.35
CA ILE A 128 11.34 3.23 -13.11
C ILE A 128 10.57 4.53 -13.35
N CYS A 129 9.29 4.47 -13.71
CA CYS A 129 8.45 5.65 -13.89
C CYS A 129 8.33 6.46 -12.59
N PHE A 130 8.17 5.81 -11.43
CA PHE A 130 8.17 6.48 -10.13
C PHE A 130 9.51 7.14 -9.84
N ALA A 131 10.62 6.45 -10.08
CA ALA A 131 11.96 7.02 -9.92
C ALA A 131 12.17 8.26 -10.80
N LEU A 132 11.74 8.21 -12.06
CA LEU A 132 11.80 9.35 -12.97
C LEU A 132 10.87 10.49 -12.53
N SER A 133 9.66 10.19 -12.05
CA SER A 133 8.71 11.20 -11.59
C SER A 133 9.21 11.97 -10.37
N SER A 134 10.07 11.37 -9.56
CA SER A 134 10.72 12.04 -8.43
C SER A 134 11.52 13.27 -8.85
N PHE A 135 12.13 13.27 -10.04
CA PHE A 135 12.80 14.45 -10.59
C PHE A 135 11.84 15.57 -11.00
N PHE A 136 10.58 15.20 -11.28
CA PHE A 136 9.51 16.13 -11.66
C PHE A 136 8.59 16.48 -10.49
N SER A 137 9.01 16.22 -9.26
CA SER A 137 8.24 16.49 -8.04
C SER A 137 7.64 17.91 -7.99
N PRO A 138 8.37 19.00 -8.36
CA PRO A 138 7.80 20.34 -8.38
C PRO A 138 6.66 20.51 -9.41
N LEU A 139 6.71 19.77 -10.51
CA LEU A 139 5.67 19.78 -11.54
C LEU A 139 4.43 19.01 -11.07
N LEU A 140 4.63 17.90 -10.36
CA LEU A 140 3.54 17.10 -9.79
C LEU A 140 2.76 17.88 -8.73
N ALA A 141 3.41 18.76 -7.98
CA ALA A 141 2.77 19.61 -6.98
C ALA A 141 1.79 20.65 -7.60
N ILE A 142 1.88 20.90 -8.91
CA ILE A 142 0.97 21.82 -9.63
C ILE A 142 -0.36 21.13 -9.95
N VAL A 143 -0.40 19.78 -9.96
CA VAL A 143 -1.62 19.03 -10.30
C VAL A 143 -2.64 19.21 -9.17
N PRO A 144 -3.78 19.89 -9.43
CA PRO A 144 -4.79 20.10 -8.41
C PRO A 144 -5.52 18.78 -8.09
N THR A 145 -5.95 18.63 -6.84
CA THR A 145 -6.72 17.45 -6.37
C THR A 145 -8.00 17.25 -7.19
N ALA A 146 -8.57 18.33 -7.74
CA ALA A 146 -9.72 18.23 -8.64
C ALA A 146 -9.44 17.46 -9.93
N ALA A 147 -8.18 17.37 -10.38
CA ALA A 147 -7.79 16.60 -11.55
C ALA A 147 -7.59 15.11 -11.23
N THR A 148 -7.20 14.77 -9.99
CA THR A 148 -6.98 13.39 -9.54
C THR A 148 -8.26 12.72 -9.04
N ALA A 149 -9.23 13.48 -8.54
CA ALA A 149 -10.48 12.98 -7.98
C ALA A 149 -11.28 12.05 -8.95
N PRO A 150 -11.43 12.37 -10.25
CA PRO A 150 -12.15 11.49 -11.18
C PRO A 150 -11.49 10.11 -11.32
N ILE A 151 -10.15 10.05 -11.28
CA ILE A 151 -9.40 8.79 -11.39
C ILE A 151 -9.66 7.94 -10.14
N LEU A 152 -9.63 8.55 -8.97
CA LEU A 152 -9.93 7.85 -7.70
C LEU A 152 -11.37 7.33 -7.66
N ILE A 153 -12.33 8.07 -8.21
CA ILE A 153 -13.73 7.62 -8.32
C ILE A 153 -13.80 6.38 -9.22
N ILE A 154 -13.12 6.38 -10.37
CA ILE A 154 -13.10 5.23 -11.28
C ILE A 154 -12.49 4.01 -10.61
N VAL A 155 -11.39 4.18 -9.90
CA VAL A 155 -10.73 3.11 -9.13
C VAL A 155 -11.69 2.58 -8.05
N GLY A 156 -12.38 3.46 -7.31
CA GLY A 156 -13.40 3.08 -6.34
C GLY A 156 -14.52 2.24 -6.95
N ILE A 157 -15.03 2.64 -8.13
CA ILE A 157 -16.05 1.88 -8.87
C ILE A 157 -15.51 0.49 -9.28
N MET A 158 -14.26 0.40 -9.70
CA MET A 158 -13.65 -0.89 -10.03
C MET A 158 -13.55 -1.81 -8.81
N MET A 159 -13.33 -1.27 -7.62
CA MET A 159 -13.31 -2.04 -6.37
C MET A 159 -14.71 -2.47 -5.92
N LEU A 160 -15.73 -1.62 -6.13
CA LEU A 160 -17.12 -1.98 -5.83
C LEU A 160 -17.57 -3.28 -6.54
N SER A 161 -16.90 -3.64 -7.64
CA SER A 161 -17.18 -4.90 -8.32
C SER A 161 -16.98 -6.13 -7.45
N ASN A 162 -16.16 -6.05 -6.41
CA ASN A 162 -15.91 -7.14 -5.46
C ASN A 162 -17.04 -7.35 -4.45
N LEU A 163 -17.90 -6.34 -4.24
CA LEU A 163 -19.08 -6.46 -3.37
C LEU A 163 -20.07 -7.54 -3.82
N LYS A 164 -20.08 -7.88 -5.11
CA LYS A 164 -20.90 -8.99 -5.63
C LYS A 164 -20.51 -10.37 -5.09
N ASN A 165 -19.27 -10.51 -4.60
CA ASN A 165 -18.75 -11.77 -4.07
C ASN A 165 -19.15 -11.98 -2.59
N ILE A 166 -19.76 -10.97 -1.96
CA ILE A 166 -20.24 -11.06 -0.59
C ILE A 166 -21.57 -11.82 -0.60
N PRO A 167 -21.72 -12.85 0.22
CA PRO A 167 -23.00 -13.58 0.36
C PRO A 167 -23.99 -12.74 1.16
N TRP A 168 -24.70 -11.84 0.49
CA TRP A 168 -25.69 -10.94 1.10
C TRP A 168 -26.87 -11.64 1.76
N ASP A 169 -27.07 -12.92 1.44
CA ASP A 169 -28.11 -13.76 2.04
C ASP A 169 -27.73 -14.27 3.44
N ASP A 170 -26.44 -14.26 3.79
CA ASP A 170 -25.94 -14.59 5.12
C ASP A 170 -25.76 -13.33 5.96
N MET A 171 -26.64 -13.13 6.95
CA MET A 171 -26.60 -11.97 7.83
C MET A 171 -25.33 -11.86 8.66
N SER A 172 -24.63 -12.97 8.92
CA SER A 172 -23.37 -12.95 9.67
C SER A 172 -22.23 -12.31 8.88
N GLU A 173 -22.27 -12.39 7.56
CA GLU A 173 -21.29 -11.75 6.66
C GLU A 173 -21.80 -10.42 6.10
N ALA A 174 -23.10 -10.33 5.78
CA ALA A 174 -23.69 -9.14 5.21
C ALA A 174 -23.66 -7.93 6.15
N VAL A 175 -23.90 -8.12 7.45
CA VAL A 175 -23.91 -7.02 8.43
C VAL A 175 -22.54 -6.38 8.60
N PRO A 176 -21.44 -7.11 8.85
CA PRO A 176 -20.10 -6.51 8.88
C PRO A 176 -19.72 -5.84 7.56
N ALA A 177 -20.00 -6.47 6.42
CA ALA A 177 -19.69 -5.93 5.10
C ALA A 177 -20.44 -4.61 4.83
N PHE A 178 -21.71 -4.53 5.24
CA PHE A 178 -22.51 -3.30 5.12
C PHE A 178 -21.89 -2.16 5.96
N PHE A 179 -21.58 -2.43 7.23
CA PHE A 179 -20.98 -1.41 8.09
C PHE A 179 -19.62 -0.94 7.57
N THR A 180 -18.74 -1.84 7.12
CA THR A 180 -17.42 -1.47 6.58
C THR A 180 -17.50 -0.74 5.25
N SER A 181 -18.57 -0.89 4.48
CA SER A 181 -18.74 -0.15 3.21
C SER A 181 -19.32 1.25 3.39
N ILE A 182 -19.95 1.55 4.53
CA ILE A 182 -20.54 2.86 4.83
C ILE A 182 -19.62 3.75 5.68
N PHE A 183 -18.84 3.17 6.59
CA PHE A 183 -17.94 3.85 7.52
C PHE A 183 -16.48 3.73 7.09
#